data_4f2f283e34065e247061aac30c41fd52
#
_entry.id   4f2f283e34065e247061aac30c41fd52
#
_cell.length_a   1.000
_cell.length_b   1.000
_cell.length_c   1.000
_cell.angle_alpha   90.00
_cell.angle_beta   90.00
_cell.angle_gamma   90.00
#
_symmetry.space_group_name_H-M   'P 1'
#
loop_
_entity.id
_entity.type
_entity.pdbx_description
1 polymer ?
#
loop_
_entity_poly.entity_id
_entity_poly.type
_entity_poly.pdbx_seq_one_letter_code
_entity_poly.pdbx_strand_id
1 'polypeptide(L)'
;MGGTWTWNTISFVPAVGLNIFKQTSSGISQNSVLPYIRLYSDWWGKGKMKGTTVQLTLTMRNISPSLNEITESETYLDPWLISAGNPKLKDYWITSGKLSFAYFSPNNKNQIVFMVQPSYANNKIATTILKEGDNVYFRPQNIGGDFEWRFDLYGSWYPFKWLELSPYVEYYISRLETPSQNINFDYWRIGGNITASFENLSLIFSVNSPTKVYDGDLLSRGSLQYAGTIQYKIGNWSVGAKYNYSGHNNYTVSNLPILRYNENKDWKPLQHMARLTATYTFSVGKSRRHDGKILIESSKDNTGLGKFNTPQISK
;
A
#
# COMPACT_ATOMS: atom_id res chain seq x y z
N MET A 1 -3.75 25.97 -2.06
CA MET A 1 -3.21 26.91 -1.06
C MET A 1 -3.32 26.25 0.30
N GLY A 2 -2.32 26.37 1.15
CA GLY A 2 -2.33 25.84 2.51
C GLY A 2 -1.45 26.71 3.39
N GLY A 3 -1.77 26.79 4.69
CA GLY A 3 -0.97 27.46 5.69
C GLY A 3 -0.65 26.48 6.83
N THR A 4 0.45 26.67 7.52
CA THR A 4 0.79 25.89 8.70
C THR A 4 0.62 26.76 9.93
N TRP A 5 -0.18 26.29 10.88
CA TRP A 5 -0.33 26.92 12.19
C TRP A 5 0.24 25.98 13.25
N THR A 6 1.09 26.51 14.10
CA THR A 6 1.67 25.76 15.22
C THR A 6 1.31 26.42 16.53
N TRP A 7 0.82 25.63 17.47
CA TRP A 7 0.55 26.06 18.83
C TRP A 7 1.15 25.04 19.80
N ASN A 8 2.25 25.46 20.44
CA ASN A 8 3.01 24.66 21.39
C ASN A 8 3.53 23.34 20.79
N THR A 9 2.80 22.22 20.95
CA THR A 9 3.15 20.86 20.47
C THR A 9 2.22 20.36 19.38
N ILE A 10 1.29 21.19 18.93
CA ILE A 10 0.31 20.83 17.91
C ILE A 10 0.61 21.62 16.66
N SER A 11 0.68 20.96 15.53
CA SER A 11 0.66 21.61 14.22
C SER A 11 -0.64 21.30 13.49
N PHE A 12 -1.05 22.22 12.65
CA PHE A 12 -2.29 22.15 11.90
C PHE A 12 -2.07 22.67 10.49
N VAL A 13 -2.34 21.83 9.49
CA VAL A 13 -2.04 22.12 8.08
C VAL A 13 -3.26 21.79 7.23
N PRO A 14 -4.20 22.73 7.02
CA PRO A 14 -5.24 22.58 6.03
C PRO A 14 -4.68 22.82 4.63
N ALA A 15 -5.17 22.09 3.65
CA ALA A 15 -4.85 22.29 2.25
C ALA A 15 -6.10 22.06 1.39
N VAL A 16 -6.28 22.92 0.41
CA VAL A 16 -7.28 22.77 -0.65
C VAL A 16 -6.59 22.91 -2.00
N GLY A 17 -7.01 22.17 -2.99
CA GLY A 17 -6.40 22.24 -4.30
C GLY A 17 -7.24 21.60 -5.38
N LEU A 18 -6.74 21.71 -6.60
CA LEU A 18 -7.32 21.12 -7.80
C LEU A 18 -6.24 20.29 -8.48
N ASN A 19 -6.56 19.05 -8.82
CA ASN A 19 -5.76 18.23 -9.71
C ASN A 19 -6.36 18.37 -11.10
N ILE A 20 -5.57 18.86 -12.04
CA ILE A 20 -5.97 19.01 -13.44
C ILE A 20 -5.12 18.04 -14.24
N PHE A 21 -5.76 17.15 -14.96
CA PHE A 21 -5.06 16.24 -15.86
C PHE A 21 -5.85 15.96 -17.13
N LYS A 22 -5.09 15.62 -18.16
CA LYS A 22 -5.61 15.19 -19.44
C LYS A 22 -5.10 13.78 -19.73
N GLN A 23 -6.00 12.89 -20.05
CA GLN A 23 -5.67 11.55 -20.50
C GLN A 23 -6.08 11.42 -21.97
N THR A 24 -5.24 10.82 -22.79
CA THR A 24 -5.54 10.59 -24.21
C THR A 24 -5.03 9.20 -24.61
N SER A 25 -5.90 8.40 -25.19
CA SER A 25 -5.57 7.07 -25.74
C SER A 25 -6.51 6.74 -26.90
N SER A 26 -5.97 6.24 -28.02
CA SER A 26 -6.73 5.73 -29.16
C SER A 26 -7.87 6.64 -29.64
N GLY A 27 -7.61 7.96 -29.67
CA GLY A 27 -8.62 8.96 -30.11
C GLY A 27 -9.60 9.41 -29.02
N ILE A 28 -9.61 8.79 -27.87
CA ILE A 28 -10.41 9.21 -26.70
C ILE A 28 -9.57 10.16 -25.86
N SER A 29 -10.12 11.32 -25.54
CA SER A 29 -9.47 12.32 -24.66
C SER A 29 -10.40 12.68 -23.52
N GLN A 30 -9.90 12.57 -22.30
CA GLN A 30 -10.59 12.97 -21.09
C GLN A 30 -9.82 14.08 -20.37
N ASN A 31 -10.50 15.17 -20.06
CA ASN A 31 -10.00 16.23 -19.23
C ASN A 31 -10.72 16.19 -17.89
N SER A 32 -9.98 16.20 -16.80
CA SER A 32 -10.55 16.14 -15.45
C SER A 32 -9.98 17.24 -14.57
N VAL A 33 -10.87 17.89 -13.81
CA VAL A 33 -10.53 18.87 -12.80
C VAL A 33 -11.07 18.33 -11.47
N LEU A 34 -10.17 17.77 -10.66
CA LEU A 34 -10.53 17.03 -9.47
C LEU A 34 -10.17 17.83 -8.22
N PRO A 35 -11.16 18.41 -7.53
CA PRO A 35 -10.90 19.10 -6.28
C PRO A 35 -10.53 18.14 -5.16
N TYR A 36 -9.70 18.61 -4.23
CA TYR A 36 -9.40 17.90 -3.00
C TYR A 36 -9.31 18.85 -1.81
N ILE A 37 -9.65 18.29 -0.65
CA ILE A 37 -9.50 18.95 0.65
C ILE A 37 -8.68 17.99 1.51
N ARG A 38 -7.67 18.52 2.18
CA ARG A 38 -6.86 17.79 3.13
C ARG A 38 -6.69 18.58 4.41
N LEU A 39 -6.88 17.93 5.52
CA LEU A 39 -6.56 18.41 6.84
C LEU A 39 -5.52 17.49 7.45
N TYR A 40 -4.42 18.05 7.88
CA TYR A 40 -3.38 17.34 8.63
C TYR A 40 -3.17 18.02 9.96
N SER A 41 -3.05 17.25 11.02
CA SER A 41 -2.68 17.71 12.35
C SER A 41 -1.73 16.70 12.98
N ASP A 42 -0.72 17.17 13.67
CA ASP A 42 0.16 16.34 14.47
C ASP A 42 0.37 16.94 15.85
N TRP A 43 0.56 16.06 16.81
CA TRP A 43 0.89 16.39 18.19
C TRP A 43 2.09 15.58 18.66
N TRP A 44 2.99 16.24 19.37
CA TRP A 44 4.20 15.66 19.95
C TRP A 44 4.17 15.74 21.46
N GLY A 45 4.25 14.59 22.14
CA GLY A 45 4.24 14.51 23.59
C GLY A 45 5.48 15.13 24.22
N LYS A 46 5.28 15.86 25.33
CA LYS A 46 6.33 16.43 26.18
C LYS A 46 6.29 15.82 27.58
N GLY A 47 7.37 15.98 28.33
CA GLY A 47 7.46 15.51 29.71
C GLY A 47 7.27 14.00 29.82
N LYS A 48 6.28 13.54 30.59
CA LYS A 48 5.94 12.11 30.76
C LYS A 48 5.48 11.42 29.47
N MET A 49 4.98 12.17 28.48
CA MET A 49 4.53 11.67 27.17
C MET A 49 5.61 11.82 26.09
N LYS A 50 6.85 12.09 26.45
CA LYS A 50 7.97 12.19 25.51
C LYS A 50 8.10 10.88 24.70
N GLY A 51 8.25 11.01 23.40
CA GLY A 51 8.31 9.86 22.49
C GLY A 51 6.94 9.43 21.94
N THR A 52 5.83 10.03 22.39
CA THR A 52 4.51 9.78 21.83
C THR A 52 4.18 10.80 20.75
N THR A 53 3.60 10.36 19.65
CA THR A 53 3.06 11.22 18.59
C THR A 53 1.66 10.79 18.24
N VAL A 54 0.79 11.77 17.95
CA VAL A 54 -0.56 11.55 17.42
C VAL A 54 -0.69 12.33 16.14
N GLN A 55 -1.11 11.69 15.08
CA GLN A 55 -1.31 12.32 13.78
C GLN A 55 -2.72 12.05 13.28
N LEU A 56 -3.40 13.10 12.84
CA LEU A 56 -4.70 13.03 12.19
C LEU A 56 -4.57 13.54 10.77
N THR A 57 -5.05 12.78 9.82
CA THR A 57 -5.20 13.22 8.43
C THR A 57 -6.64 12.96 8.01
N LEU A 58 -7.31 13.96 7.49
CA LEU A 58 -8.61 13.85 6.84
C LEU A 58 -8.44 14.29 5.39
N THR A 59 -8.98 13.52 4.47
CA THR A 59 -8.85 13.79 3.04
C THR A 59 -10.20 13.56 2.37
N MET A 60 -10.60 14.49 1.53
CA MET A 60 -11.73 14.34 0.62
C MET A 60 -11.23 14.67 -0.78
N ARG A 61 -11.43 13.77 -1.72
CA ARG A 61 -10.97 13.95 -3.09
C ARG A 61 -11.96 13.37 -4.09
N ASN A 62 -12.03 14.00 -5.24
CA ASN A 62 -12.75 13.46 -6.40
C ASN A 62 -11.81 12.55 -7.20
N ILE A 63 -12.34 11.50 -7.78
CA ILE A 63 -11.62 10.53 -8.63
C ILE A 63 -12.41 10.37 -9.92
N SER A 64 -11.72 10.47 -11.04
CA SER A 64 -12.26 10.25 -12.37
C SER A 64 -11.93 8.84 -12.86
N PRO A 65 -12.79 8.20 -13.67
CA PRO A 65 -12.50 6.93 -14.29
C PRO A 65 -11.24 7.01 -15.17
N SER A 66 -10.51 5.93 -15.26
CA SER A 66 -9.37 5.80 -16.17
C SER A 66 -9.82 5.59 -17.61
N LEU A 67 -8.93 5.84 -18.57
CA LEU A 67 -9.24 5.59 -19.99
C LEU A 67 -9.60 4.14 -20.27
N ASN A 68 -8.93 3.19 -19.63
CA ASN A 68 -9.21 1.77 -19.81
C ASN A 68 -10.61 1.40 -19.30
N GLU A 69 -11.10 2.07 -18.27
CA GLU A 69 -12.43 1.82 -17.73
C GLU A 69 -13.54 2.39 -18.62
N ILE A 70 -13.27 3.48 -19.34
CA ILE A 70 -14.27 4.10 -20.25
C ILE A 70 -14.20 3.64 -21.69
N THR A 71 -13.14 2.97 -22.10
CA THR A 71 -12.98 2.51 -23.49
C THR A 71 -13.87 1.30 -23.74
N GLU A 72 -14.76 1.38 -24.73
CA GLU A 72 -15.71 0.30 -25.08
C GLU A 72 -15.07 -0.92 -25.77
N SER A 73 -13.74 -1.05 -25.75
CA SER A 73 -13.07 -2.20 -26.33
C SER A 73 -13.42 -3.48 -25.58
N GLU A 74 -13.87 -4.49 -26.29
CA GLU A 74 -14.12 -5.81 -25.75
C GLU A 74 -12.86 -6.68 -25.82
N THR A 75 -12.58 -7.37 -24.71
CA THR A 75 -11.53 -8.38 -24.63
C THR A 75 -12.16 -9.70 -24.23
N TYR A 76 -12.09 -10.69 -25.12
CA TYR A 76 -12.58 -12.02 -24.85
C TYR A 76 -11.59 -12.75 -23.94
N LEU A 77 -12.03 -13.04 -22.72
CA LEU A 77 -11.29 -13.86 -21.74
C LEU A 77 -11.56 -15.33 -22.00
N ASP A 78 -12.76 -15.64 -22.49
CA ASP A 78 -13.24 -16.96 -22.90
C ASP A 78 -14.34 -16.74 -23.96
N PRO A 79 -14.77 -17.75 -24.77
CA PRO A 79 -15.79 -17.58 -25.80
C PRO A 79 -17.09 -16.90 -25.34
N TRP A 80 -17.43 -17.02 -24.07
CA TRP A 80 -18.64 -16.45 -23.45
C TRP A 80 -18.34 -15.42 -22.35
N LEU A 81 -17.07 -15.17 -22.04
CA LEU A 81 -16.64 -14.27 -20.98
C LEU A 81 -15.89 -13.07 -21.57
N ILE A 82 -16.45 -11.89 -21.41
CA ILE A 82 -16.00 -10.66 -22.05
C ILE A 82 -15.66 -9.62 -20.99
N SER A 83 -14.51 -9.00 -21.12
CA SER A 83 -14.15 -7.79 -20.37
C SER A 83 -14.36 -6.58 -21.28
N ALA A 84 -15.15 -5.61 -20.84
CA ALA A 84 -15.43 -4.40 -21.60
C ALA A 84 -15.43 -3.16 -20.69
N GLY A 85 -15.03 -2.02 -21.24
CA GLY A 85 -15.16 -0.75 -20.52
C GLY A 85 -16.59 -0.21 -20.52
N ASN A 86 -16.79 0.93 -19.85
CA ASN A 86 -18.09 1.57 -19.73
C ASN A 86 -17.94 3.09 -19.88
N PRO A 87 -18.32 3.67 -21.01
CA PRO A 87 -18.20 5.13 -21.26
C PRO A 87 -19.18 5.96 -20.42
N LYS A 88 -20.14 5.32 -19.76
CA LYS A 88 -21.14 6.02 -18.90
C LYS A 88 -20.67 6.22 -17.47
N LEU A 89 -19.41 5.88 -17.17
CA LEU A 89 -18.83 6.07 -15.84
C LEU A 89 -18.77 7.55 -15.47
N LYS A 90 -19.03 7.80 -14.22
CA LYS A 90 -18.99 9.15 -13.62
C LYS A 90 -17.89 9.22 -12.56
N ASP A 91 -17.38 10.43 -12.36
CA ASP A 91 -16.50 10.73 -11.23
C ASP A 91 -17.17 10.39 -9.90
N TYR A 92 -16.36 10.06 -8.91
CA TYR A 92 -16.83 9.78 -7.56
C TYR A 92 -15.97 10.44 -6.49
N TRP A 93 -16.54 10.59 -5.30
CA TRP A 93 -15.86 11.14 -4.16
C TRP A 93 -15.43 10.04 -3.20
N ILE A 94 -14.21 10.20 -2.68
CA ILE A 94 -13.71 9.40 -1.58
C ILE A 94 -13.34 10.32 -0.42
N THR A 95 -13.87 10.00 0.75
CA THR A 95 -13.52 10.63 2.03
C THR A 95 -12.79 9.63 2.86
N SER A 96 -11.62 9.98 3.36
CA SER A 96 -10.80 9.09 4.18
C SER A 96 -10.23 9.83 5.38
N GLY A 97 -10.13 9.11 6.49
CA GLY A 97 -9.46 9.52 7.70
C GLY A 97 -8.26 8.61 7.98
N LYS A 98 -7.27 9.15 8.66
CA LYS A 98 -6.17 8.37 9.24
C LYS A 98 -5.83 8.98 10.59
N LEU A 99 -6.06 8.23 11.66
CA LEU A 99 -5.57 8.54 13.00
C LEU A 99 -4.42 7.58 13.30
N SER A 100 -3.26 8.13 13.58
CA SER A 100 -2.06 7.38 13.92
C SER A 100 -1.59 7.74 15.32
N PHE A 101 -1.33 6.73 16.11
CA PHE A 101 -0.77 6.82 17.46
C PHE A 101 0.56 6.09 17.46
N ALA A 102 1.66 6.78 17.73
CA ALA A 102 2.98 6.17 17.75
C ALA A 102 3.72 6.48 19.06
N TYR A 103 4.39 5.47 19.58
CA TYR A 103 5.31 5.60 20.71
C TYR A 103 6.70 5.15 20.30
N PHE A 104 7.68 5.96 20.61
CA PHE A 104 9.10 5.71 20.42
C PHE A 104 9.80 5.67 21.76
N SER A 105 10.57 4.62 22.01
CA SER A 105 11.39 4.55 23.22
C SER A 105 12.41 5.69 23.29
N PRO A 106 12.92 6.08 24.48
CA PRO A 106 13.87 7.19 24.63
C PRO A 106 15.12 7.10 23.75
N ASN A 107 15.53 5.90 23.40
CA ASN A 107 16.68 5.62 22.50
C ASN A 107 16.28 5.46 21.04
N ASN A 108 15.01 5.71 20.69
CA ASN A 108 14.40 5.57 19.36
C ASN A 108 14.59 4.17 18.71
N LYS A 109 14.92 3.14 19.51
CA LYS A 109 15.11 1.78 18.99
C LYS A 109 13.79 1.03 18.91
N ASN A 110 13.01 1.05 20.00
CA ASN A 110 11.71 0.37 20.02
C ASN A 110 10.61 1.35 19.64
N GLN A 111 9.70 0.89 18.81
CA GLN A 111 8.53 1.67 18.42
C GLN A 111 7.29 0.78 18.36
N ILE A 112 6.16 1.36 18.65
CA ILE A 112 4.85 0.77 18.41
C ILE A 112 3.96 1.84 17.78
N VAL A 113 3.22 1.43 16.76
CA VAL A 113 2.31 2.31 16.02
C VAL A 113 0.97 1.63 15.89
N PHE A 114 -0.07 2.34 16.28
CA PHE A 114 -1.46 1.95 16.04
C PHE A 114 -2.09 2.96 15.09
N MET A 115 -2.80 2.49 14.08
CA MET A 115 -3.51 3.34 13.12
C MET A 115 -4.94 2.87 12.93
N VAL A 116 -5.83 3.85 12.76
CA VAL A 116 -7.22 3.64 12.35
C VAL A 116 -7.47 4.44 11.09
N GLN A 117 -7.96 3.78 10.07
CA GLN A 117 -8.16 4.36 8.75
C GLN A 117 -9.57 4.07 8.23
N PRO A 118 -10.57 4.91 8.58
CA PRO A 118 -11.87 4.86 7.93
C PRO A 118 -11.80 5.43 6.51
N SER A 119 -12.57 4.87 5.60
CA SER A 119 -12.76 5.37 4.24
C SER A 119 -14.19 5.15 3.80
N TYR A 120 -14.74 6.11 3.10
CA TYR A 120 -16.04 6.02 2.48
C TYR A 120 -15.99 6.58 1.07
N ALA A 121 -16.48 5.81 0.12
CA ALA A 121 -16.67 6.24 -1.26
C ALA A 121 -18.14 6.06 -1.63
N ASN A 122 -18.72 7.10 -2.22
CA ASN A 122 -20.04 7.02 -2.80
C ASN A 122 -19.91 6.99 -4.31
N ASN A 123 -20.67 6.12 -4.96
CA ASN A 123 -20.63 5.97 -6.42
C ASN A 123 -19.27 5.52 -6.96
N LYS A 124 -18.53 4.71 -6.17
CA LYS A 124 -17.21 4.16 -6.52
C LYS A 124 -17.28 3.37 -7.81
N ILE A 125 -16.24 3.45 -8.61
CA ILE A 125 -16.09 2.60 -9.79
C ILE A 125 -15.52 1.26 -9.33
N ALA A 126 -16.19 0.18 -9.69
CA ALA A 126 -15.75 -1.19 -9.42
C ALA A 126 -16.25 -2.15 -10.48
N THR A 127 -15.58 -3.28 -10.62
CA THR A 127 -15.93 -4.30 -11.62
C THR A 127 -17.17 -5.06 -11.20
N THR A 128 -18.20 -5.04 -12.06
CA THR A 128 -19.44 -5.80 -11.86
C THR A 128 -19.60 -6.88 -12.92
N ILE A 129 -20.37 -7.89 -12.58
CA ILE A 129 -20.66 -9.03 -13.46
C ILE A 129 -22.09 -8.89 -13.98
N LEU A 130 -22.20 -8.80 -15.30
CA LEU A 130 -23.48 -8.64 -16.00
C LEU A 130 -23.67 -9.82 -16.96
N LYS A 131 -24.89 -10.33 -17.02
CA LYS A 131 -25.29 -11.32 -18.01
C LYS A 131 -26.12 -10.64 -19.09
N GLU A 132 -25.65 -10.71 -20.34
CA GLU A 132 -26.35 -10.18 -21.51
C GLU A 132 -26.47 -11.31 -22.57
N GLY A 133 -27.67 -11.87 -22.72
CA GLY A 133 -27.89 -13.07 -23.54
C GLY A 133 -27.12 -14.27 -23.01
N ASP A 134 -26.30 -14.88 -23.88
CA ASP A 134 -25.44 -16.00 -23.51
C ASP A 134 -24.07 -15.59 -22.99
N ASN A 135 -23.74 -14.32 -23.07
CA ASN A 135 -22.44 -13.78 -22.64
C ASN A 135 -22.47 -13.23 -21.22
N VAL A 136 -21.33 -13.29 -20.57
CA VAL A 136 -21.06 -12.69 -19.27
C VAL A 136 -20.01 -11.60 -19.43
N TYR A 137 -20.34 -10.41 -18.96
CA TYR A 137 -19.49 -9.24 -19.05
C TYR A 137 -18.89 -8.89 -17.69
N PHE A 138 -17.59 -8.69 -17.65
CA PHE A 138 -16.90 -7.97 -16.59
C PHE A 138 -16.81 -6.51 -17.01
N ARG A 139 -17.58 -5.66 -16.38
CA ARG A 139 -17.70 -4.26 -16.77
C ARG A 139 -17.58 -3.34 -15.55
N PRO A 140 -16.74 -2.31 -15.60
CA PRO A 140 -16.69 -1.31 -14.52
C PRO A 140 -18.01 -0.53 -14.49
N GLN A 141 -18.56 -0.37 -13.30
CA GLN A 141 -19.76 0.43 -13.03
C GLN A 141 -19.56 1.31 -11.82
N ASN A 142 -20.31 2.41 -11.79
CA ASN A 142 -20.45 3.15 -10.55
C ASN A 142 -21.38 2.33 -9.64
N ILE A 143 -20.83 1.87 -8.53
CA ILE A 143 -21.53 1.09 -7.51
C ILE A 143 -22.08 2.02 -6.41
N GLY A 144 -22.84 1.47 -5.47
CA GLY A 144 -23.38 2.23 -4.32
C GLY A 144 -22.31 2.73 -3.37
N GLY A 145 -22.46 2.48 -2.09
CA GLY A 145 -21.49 2.84 -1.07
C GLY A 145 -20.36 1.81 -0.94
N ASP A 146 -19.16 2.30 -0.69
CA ASP A 146 -18.02 1.50 -0.24
C ASP A 146 -17.51 2.09 1.06
N PHE A 147 -17.69 1.36 2.14
CA PHE A 147 -17.28 1.76 3.47
C PHE A 147 -16.25 0.79 4.01
N GLU A 148 -15.09 1.32 4.37
CA GLU A 148 -13.95 0.55 4.83
C GLU A 148 -13.43 1.06 6.17
N TRP A 149 -13.04 0.12 7.05
CA TRP A 149 -12.23 0.39 8.23
C TRP A 149 -10.98 -0.46 8.18
N ARG A 150 -9.83 0.15 8.38
CA ARG A 150 -8.58 -0.56 8.56
C ARG A 150 -7.94 -0.16 9.89
N PHE A 151 -7.58 -1.17 10.67
CA PHE A 151 -6.88 -1.05 11.94
C PHE A 151 -5.52 -1.72 11.78
N ASP A 152 -4.45 -0.95 11.94
CA ASP A 152 -3.08 -1.44 11.82
C ASP A 152 -2.37 -1.32 13.17
N LEU A 153 -1.71 -2.36 13.58
CA LEU A 153 -0.78 -2.37 14.71
C LEU A 153 0.55 -2.93 14.22
N TYR A 154 1.60 -2.15 14.31
CA TYR A 154 2.94 -2.59 13.95
C TYR A 154 3.99 -1.94 14.84
N GLY A 155 5.18 -2.50 14.85
CA GLY A 155 6.26 -1.96 15.63
C GLY A 155 7.58 -2.62 15.33
N SER A 156 8.63 -2.10 15.95
CA SER A 156 9.95 -2.71 16.00
C SER A 156 10.39 -2.85 17.43
N TRP A 157 10.86 -4.01 17.79
CA TRP A 157 11.38 -4.35 19.10
C TRP A 157 12.76 -4.96 18.99
N TYR A 158 13.70 -4.47 19.78
CA TYR A 158 15.09 -4.92 19.83
C TYR A 158 15.38 -5.59 21.18
N PRO A 159 15.03 -6.89 21.34
CA PRO A 159 15.30 -7.62 22.58
C PRO A 159 16.80 -7.73 22.84
N PHE A 160 17.60 -7.79 21.79
CA PHE A 160 19.07 -7.81 21.82
C PHE A 160 19.63 -6.81 20.81
N LYS A 161 20.90 -6.41 20.96
CA LYS A 161 21.55 -5.47 20.03
C LYS A 161 21.65 -6.01 18.59
N TRP A 162 21.64 -7.31 18.46
CA TRP A 162 21.77 -8.02 17.17
C TRP A 162 20.42 -8.51 16.60
N LEU A 163 19.30 -8.39 17.34
CA LEU A 163 17.99 -8.92 16.95
C LEU A 163 16.93 -7.83 16.91
N GLU A 164 16.28 -7.70 15.77
CA GLU A 164 15.09 -6.88 15.57
C GLU A 164 13.90 -7.77 15.22
N LEU A 165 12.79 -7.55 15.88
CA LEU A 165 11.48 -8.14 15.60
C LEU A 165 10.53 -7.03 15.17
N SER A 166 9.95 -7.16 13.97
CA SER A 166 9.04 -6.15 13.41
C SER A 166 7.70 -6.80 13.03
N PRO A 167 6.86 -7.18 14.00
CA PRO A 167 5.55 -7.74 13.74
C PRO A 167 4.56 -6.67 13.24
N TYR A 168 3.56 -7.11 12.47
CA TYR A 168 2.38 -6.31 12.17
C TYR A 168 1.11 -7.16 12.20
N VAL A 169 0.03 -6.51 12.56
CA VAL A 169 -1.33 -7.04 12.50
C VAL A 169 -2.22 -5.97 11.88
N GLU A 170 -3.01 -6.37 10.92
CA GLU A 170 -4.02 -5.54 10.26
C GLU A 170 -5.37 -6.23 10.40
N TYR A 171 -6.39 -5.48 10.79
CA TYR A 171 -7.78 -5.91 10.73
C TYR A 171 -8.55 -5.00 9.80
N TYR A 172 -9.21 -5.58 8.84
CA TYR A 172 -9.93 -4.89 7.79
C TYR A 172 -11.40 -5.29 7.80
N ILE A 173 -12.27 -4.29 7.74
CA ILE A 173 -13.71 -4.44 7.61
C ILE A 173 -14.15 -3.66 6.38
N SER A 174 -14.96 -4.25 5.52
CA SER A 174 -15.53 -3.57 4.37
C SER A 174 -17.01 -3.90 4.19
N ARG A 175 -17.74 -2.90 3.77
CA ARG A 175 -19.13 -3.01 3.32
C ARG A 175 -19.22 -2.38 1.96
N LEU A 176 -19.56 -3.18 0.96
CA LEU A 176 -19.62 -2.80 -0.43
C LEU A 176 -21.03 -3.06 -0.97
N GLU A 177 -21.63 -2.04 -1.57
CA GLU A 177 -22.95 -2.14 -2.20
C GLU A 177 -22.79 -2.18 -3.71
N THR A 178 -22.93 -3.35 -4.31
CA THR A 178 -22.96 -3.49 -5.78
C THR A 178 -24.40 -3.60 -6.27
N PRO A 179 -24.67 -3.38 -7.57
CA PRO A 179 -26.02 -3.55 -8.14
C PRO A 179 -26.56 -4.97 -7.97
N SER A 180 -25.69 -5.95 -7.81
CA SER A 180 -26.04 -7.38 -7.71
C SER A 180 -26.15 -7.88 -6.28
N GLN A 181 -25.41 -7.29 -5.32
CA GLN A 181 -25.35 -7.77 -3.94
C GLN A 181 -24.75 -6.75 -2.97
N ASN A 182 -25.07 -6.96 -1.68
CA ASN A 182 -24.39 -6.28 -0.59
C ASN A 182 -23.33 -7.21 0.00
N ILE A 183 -22.07 -6.78 -0.04
CA ILE A 183 -20.93 -7.56 0.41
C ILE A 183 -20.45 -6.99 1.75
N ASN A 184 -20.50 -7.82 2.79
CA ASN A 184 -19.89 -7.51 4.08
C ASN A 184 -18.79 -8.54 4.31
N PHE A 185 -17.56 -8.06 4.53
CA PHE A 185 -16.46 -8.96 4.81
C PHE A 185 -15.46 -8.32 5.78
N ASP A 186 -14.77 -9.17 6.48
CA ASP A 186 -13.64 -8.81 7.30
C ASP A 186 -12.53 -9.84 7.14
N TYR A 187 -11.31 -9.43 7.45
CA TYR A 187 -10.18 -10.34 7.52
C TYR A 187 -9.05 -9.78 8.38
N TRP A 188 -8.25 -10.71 8.89
CA TRP A 188 -7.00 -10.42 9.55
C TRP A 188 -5.84 -10.64 8.60
N ARG A 189 -4.89 -9.73 8.63
CA ARG A 189 -3.59 -9.90 8.00
C ARG A 189 -2.52 -9.80 9.06
N ILE A 190 -1.69 -10.83 9.15
CA ILE A 190 -0.65 -10.94 10.16
C ILE A 190 0.67 -11.22 9.44
N GLY A 191 1.72 -10.60 9.88
CA GLY A 191 3.04 -10.83 9.33
C GLY A 191 4.12 -10.13 10.14
N GLY A 192 5.31 -10.08 9.58
CA GLY A 192 6.42 -9.39 10.19
C GLY A 192 7.75 -9.83 9.65
N ASN A 193 8.77 -9.18 10.18
CA ASN A 193 10.16 -9.45 9.86
C ASN A 193 10.93 -9.78 11.14
N ILE A 194 11.88 -10.70 11.01
CA ILE A 194 12.93 -10.99 11.99
C ILE A 194 14.25 -10.65 11.31
N THR A 195 15.00 -9.73 11.89
CA THR A 195 16.34 -9.35 11.40
C THR A 195 17.36 -9.64 12.46
N ALA A 196 18.34 -10.51 12.14
CA ALA A 196 19.50 -10.76 12.99
C ALA A 196 20.75 -10.22 12.32
N SER A 197 21.50 -9.36 13.02
CA SER A 197 22.69 -8.68 12.51
C SER A 197 23.88 -8.94 13.42
N PHE A 198 24.90 -9.62 12.91
CA PHE A 198 26.14 -9.95 13.60
C PHE A 198 27.29 -9.35 12.79
N GLU A 199 27.97 -8.35 13.27
CA GLU A 199 29.08 -7.67 12.58
C GLU A 199 29.02 -7.67 11.05
N ASN A 200 29.40 -8.79 10.45
CA ASN A 200 29.46 -8.98 8.99
C ASN A 200 28.31 -9.81 8.41
N LEU A 201 27.48 -10.44 9.24
CA LEU A 201 26.37 -11.32 8.82
C LEU A 201 25.03 -10.66 9.12
N SER A 202 24.15 -10.60 8.12
CA SER A 202 22.77 -10.20 8.27
C SER A 202 21.83 -11.31 7.78
N LEU A 203 20.87 -11.67 8.61
CA LEU A 203 19.82 -12.62 8.32
C LEU A 203 18.48 -11.91 8.43
N ILE A 204 17.65 -12.02 7.41
CA ILE A 204 16.29 -11.45 7.41
C ILE A 204 15.32 -12.54 7.04
N PHE A 205 14.30 -12.72 7.86
CA PHE A 205 13.18 -13.59 7.55
C PHE A 205 11.90 -12.76 7.61
N SER A 206 11.03 -12.90 6.61
CA SER A 206 9.74 -12.22 6.52
C SER A 206 8.63 -13.20 6.23
N VAL A 207 7.47 -12.97 6.81
CA VAL A 207 6.25 -13.74 6.57
C VAL A 207 5.05 -12.81 6.50
N ASN A 208 4.13 -13.09 5.56
CA ASN A 208 2.88 -12.37 5.37
C ASN A 208 1.75 -13.37 5.16
N SER A 209 0.69 -13.25 5.94
CA SER A 209 -0.53 -14.04 5.77
C SER A 209 -1.24 -13.70 4.46
N PRO A 210 -2.12 -14.58 3.98
CA PRO A 210 -2.98 -14.30 2.84
C PRO A 210 -3.80 -13.01 3.00
N THR A 211 -4.15 -12.38 1.87
CA THR A 211 -5.03 -11.21 1.81
C THR A 211 -6.34 -11.57 1.13
N LYS A 212 -7.39 -10.77 1.37
CA LYS A 212 -8.65 -10.81 0.64
C LYS A 212 -9.00 -9.40 0.21
N VAL A 213 -9.38 -9.21 -1.05
CA VAL A 213 -9.78 -7.92 -1.59
C VAL A 213 -10.98 -8.13 -2.51
N TYR A 214 -12.01 -7.31 -2.33
CA TYR A 214 -13.11 -7.21 -3.27
C TYR A 214 -12.92 -6.00 -4.17
N ASP A 215 -13.10 -6.22 -5.46
CA ASP A 215 -13.27 -5.18 -6.47
C ASP A 215 -14.64 -5.37 -7.11
N GLY A 216 -15.65 -4.68 -6.58
CA GLY A 216 -17.04 -4.92 -6.94
C GLY A 216 -17.47 -6.35 -6.63
N ASP A 217 -17.89 -7.08 -7.65
CA ASP A 217 -18.33 -8.47 -7.52
C ASP A 217 -17.15 -9.48 -7.52
N LEU A 218 -15.92 -9.02 -7.73
CA LEU A 218 -14.73 -9.87 -7.81
C LEU A 218 -14.03 -10.00 -6.46
N LEU A 219 -13.83 -11.21 -5.98
CA LEU A 219 -12.99 -11.50 -4.82
C LEU A 219 -11.62 -12.02 -5.24
N SER A 220 -10.57 -11.27 -4.90
CA SER A 220 -9.19 -11.70 -5.04
C SER A 220 -8.66 -12.20 -3.69
N ARG A 221 -8.02 -13.36 -3.68
CA ARG A 221 -7.34 -13.92 -2.51
C ARG A 221 -5.86 -14.04 -2.78
N GLY A 222 -5.06 -13.30 -2.04
CA GLY A 222 -3.62 -13.47 -2.03
C GLY A 222 -3.23 -14.76 -1.28
N SER A 223 -1.97 -15.14 -1.39
CA SER A 223 -1.41 -16.34 -0.76
C SER A 223 -0.53 -16.00 0.42
N LEU A 224 -0.16 -17.02 1.18
CA LEU A 224 0.93 -16.96 2.14
C LEU A 224 2.23 -16.65 1.40
N GLN A 225 2.97 -15.67 1.89
CA GLN A 225 4.27 -15.28 1.36
C GLN A 225 5.31 -15.34 2.48
N TYR A 226 6.47 -15.88 2.17
CA TYR A 226 7.63 -15.77 3.06
C TYR A 226 8.92 -15.59 2.26
N ALA A 227 9.89 -14.96 2.88
CA ALA A 227 11.21 -14.74 2.27
C ALA A 227 12.29 -14.87 3.33
N GLY A 228 13.40 -15.44 2.92
CA GLY A 228 14.64 -15.49 3.69
C GLY A 228 15.77 -14.80 2.92
N THR A 229 16.56 -14.00 3.60
CA THR A 229 17.75 -13.36 3.04
C THR A 229 18.91 -13.59 3.98
N ILE A 230 20.03 -14.03 3.44
CA ILE A 230 21.31 -14.06 4.11
C ILE A 230 22.28 -13.17 3.36
N GLN A 231 23.02 -12.33 4.06
CA GLN A 231 24.01 -11.44 3.48
C GLN A 231 25.26 -11.45 4.36
N TYR A 232 26.41 -11.61 3.75
CA TYR A 232 27.70 -11.60 4.41
C TYR A 232 28.64 -10.58 3.77
N LYS A 233 29.31 -9.77 4.61
CA LYS A 233 30.24 -8.73 4.17
C LYS A 233 31.69 -9.15 4.46
N ILE A 234 32.53 -9.14 3.43
CA ILE A 234 33.97 -9.47 3.50
C ILE A 234 34.74 -8.29 2.91
N GLY A 235 35.29 -7.44 3.76
CA GLY A 235 35.97 -6.23 3.29
C GLY A 235 35.01 -5.37 2.42
N ASN A 236 35.35 -5.16 1.17
CA ASN A 236 34.56 -4.39 0.21
C ASN A 236 33.51 -5.24 -0.55
N TRP A 237 33.49 -6.53 -0.34
CA TRP A 237 32.52 -7.44 -0.93
C TRP A 237 31.31 -7.63 -0.02
N SER A 238 30.13 -7.71 -0.63
CA SER A 238 28.90 -8.15 0.02
C SER A 238 28.30 -9.28 -0.82
N VAL A 239 28.21 -10.46 -0.24
CA VAL A 239 27.64 -11.66 -0.90
C VAL A 239 26.34 -12.00 -0.21
N GLY A 240 25.31 -12.33 -0.97
CA GLY A 240 24.02 -12.65 -0.39
C GLY A 240 23.25 -13.67 -1.19
N ALA A 241 22.36 -14.36 -0.50
CA ALA A 241 21.35 -15.23 -1.07
C ALA A 241 19.97 -14.81 -0.56
N LYS A 242 19.01 -14.79 -1.45
CA LYS A 242 17.61 -14.51 -1.12
C LYS A 242 16.73 -15.60 -1.70
N TYR A 243 15.81 -16.08 -0.88
CA TYR A 243 14.76 -17.00 -1.30
C TYR A 243 13.41 -16.38 -1.00
N ASN A 244 12.51 -16.40 -1.97
CA ASN A 244 11.13 -15.97 -1.82
C ASN A 244 10.21 -17.13 -2.16
N TYR A 245 9.16 -17.26 -1.37
CA TYR A 245 8.03 -18.11 -1.66
C TYR A 245 6.77 -17.26 -1.74
N SER A 246 5.99 -17.43 -2.78
CA SER A 246 4.63 -16.93 -2.91
C SER A 246 3.73 -18.11 -3.24
N GLY A 247 2.81 -18.43 -2.37
CA GLY A 247 1.85 -19.51 -2.63
C GLY A 247 0.92 -19.19 -3.81
N HIS A 248 -0.03 -20.06 -4.07
CA HIS A 248 -1.02 -19.86 -5.13
C HIS A 248 -1.90 -18.66 -4.85
N ASN A 249 -2.02 -17.76 -5.80
CA ASN A 249 -3.02 -16.70 -5.78
C ASN A 249 -4.31 -17.24 -6.38
N ASN A 250 -5.33 -17.42 -5.55
CA ASN A 250 -6.63 -17.85 -5.98
C ASN A 250 -7.52 -16.63 -6.22
N TYR A 251 -7.99 -16.48 -7.43
CA TYR A 251 -9.04 -15.53 -7.76
C TYR A 251 -10.36 -16.26 -7.78
N THR A 252 -11.22 -15.99 -6.83
CA THR A 252 -12.60 -16.47 -6.87
C THR A 252 -13.44 -15.31 -7.37
N VAL A 253 -13.99 -15.49 -8.54
CA VAL A 253 -14.90 -14.52 -9.11
C VAL A 253 -16.31 -14.95 -8.71
N SER A 254 -16.92 -14.13 -7.88
CA SER A 254 -18.31 -14.10 -7.48
C SER A 254 -18.98 -15.39 -6.97
N ASN A 255 -19.63 -15.24 -5.82
CA ASN A 255 -20.70 -16.13 -5.36
C ASN A 255 -22.09 -15.67 -5.87
N LEU A 256 -22.15 -15.00 -7.02
CA LEU A 256 -23.43 -14.57 -7.56
C LEU A 256 -24.21 -15.81 -7.99
N PRO A 257 -25.54 -15.86 -7.75
CA PRO A 257 -26.40 -16.93 -8.23
C PRO A 257 -26.30 -17.14 -9.75
N ILE A 258 -25.93 -16.08 -10.46
CA ILE A 258 -25.86 -16.02 -11.94
C ILE A 258 -24.57 -16.62 -12.48
N LEU A 259 -23.46 -16.50 -11.73
CA LEU A 259 -22.15 -16.96 -12.19
C LEU A 259 -21.27 -17.38 -11.03
N ARG A 260 -20.87 -18.65 -11.01
CA ARG A 260 -19.77 -19.13 -10.17
C ARG A 260 -18.54 -19.31 -11.05
N TYR A 261 -17.65 -18.34 -11.00
CA TYR A 261 -16.40 -18.41 -11.73
C TYR A 261 -15.24 -18.48 -10.73
N ASN A 262 -14.40 -19.49 -10.89
CA ASN A 262 -13.15 -19.63 -10.12
C ASN A 262 -11.99 -19.67 -11.10
N GLU A 263 -11.16 -18.64 -11.09
CA GLU A 263 -9.91 -18.64 -11.82
C GLU A 263 -8.74 -18.88 -10.85
N ASN A 264 -8.05 -19.99 -11.03
CA ASN A 264 -6.79 -20.27 -10.33
C ASN A 264 -5.65 -19.83 -11.25
N LYS A 265 -5.10 -18.66 -11.01
CA LYS A 265 -3.86 -18.22 -11.67
C LYS A 265 -2.65 -18.86 -11.00
N ASP A 266 -2.28 -20.03 -11.48
CA ASP A 266 -1.08 -20.74 -11.07
C ASP A 266 0.16 -20.12 -11.74
N TRP A 267 0.80 -19.17 -11.06
CA TRP A 267 2.09 -18.65 -11.49
C TRP A 267 3.22 -19.56 -10.99
N LYS A 268 3.14 -20.86 -11.34
CA LYS A 268 4.09 -21.88 -10.92
C LYS A 268 5.58 -21.50 -11.07
N PRO A 269 6.01 -20.81 -12.14
CA PRO A 269 7.43 -20.47 -12.28
C PRO A 269 7.94 -19.46 -11.27
N LEU A 270 7.05 -18.69 -10.62
CA LEU A 270 7.42 -17.63 -9.70
C LEU A 270 7.12 -17.93 -8.23
N GLN A 271 6.58 -19.12 -7.94
CA GLN A 271 6.28 -19.52 -6.55
C GLN A 271 7.55 -19.63 -5.70
N HIS A 272 8.60 -20.14 -6.29
CA HIS A 272 9.90 -20.32 -5.66
C HIS A 272 10.93 -19.52 -6.44
N MET A 273 11.47 -18.49 -5.85
CA MET A 273 12.50 -17.68 -6.48
C MET A 273 13.72 -17.61 -5.57
N ALA A 274 14.85 -18.11 -6.08
CA ALA A 274 16.14 -17.96 -5.44
C ALA A 274 17.01 -16.96 -6.22
N ARG A 275 17.72 -16.10 -5.50
CA ARG A 275 18.62 -15.10 -6.08
C ARG A 275 19.93 -15.10 -5.29
N LEU A 276 21.05 -15.16 -6.01
CA LEU A 276 22.37 -14.90 -5.48
C LEU A 276 22.85 -13.53 -5.90
N THR A 277 23.50 -12.81 -5.01
CA THR A 277 24.03 -11.46 -5.28
C THR A 277 25.45 -11.37 -4.76
N ALA A 278 26.32 -10.74 -5.54
CA ALA A 278 27.65 -10.33 -5.10
C ALA A 278 27.82 -8.86 -5.50
N THR A 279 28.16 -8.02 -4.53
CA THR A 279 28.36 -6.59 -4.73
C THR A 279 29.74 -6.21 -4.23
N TYR A 280 30.50 -5.53 -5.06
CA TYR A 280 31.78 -4.93 -4.68
C TYR A 280 31.62 -3.42 -4.55
N THR A 281 31.98 -2.86 -3.40
CA THR A 281 31.97 -1.42 -3.17
C THR A 281 33.37 -0.89 -3.28
N PHE A 282 33.61 0.01 -4.22
CA PHE A 282 34.87 0.71 -4.34
C PHE A 282 34.66 2.20 -4.14
N SER A 283 35.60 2.83 -3.46
CA SER A 283 35.62 4.29 -3.33
C SER A 283 36.82 4.82 -4.08
N VAL A 284 36.59 5.71 -5.03
CA VAL A 284 37.66 6.40 -5.77
C VAL A 284 37.69 7.85 -5.29
N GLY A 285 38.83 8.28 -4.77
CA GLY A 285 39.04 9.65 -4.31
C GLY A 285 39.52 9.75 -2.86
N LYS A 286 40.21 10.85 -2.56
CA LYS A 286 40.59 11.15 -1.16
C LYS A 286 39.33 11.53 -0.39
N SER A 287 39.07 10.83 0.71
CA SER A 287 38.06 11.24 1.70
C SER A 287 38.38 12.65 2.20
N ARG A 288 37.75 13.66 1.65
CA ARG A 288 37.73 14.99 2.26
C ARG A 288 36.70 14.92 3.39
N ARG A 289 37.16 15.04 4.64
CA ARG A 289 36.28 15.39 5.75
C ARG A 289 35.63 16.73 5.39
N HIS A 290 34.39 16.68 4.96
CA HIS A 290 33.56 17.88 4.92
C HIS A 290 33.04 18.12 6.33
N ASP A 291 33.62 19.12 7.00
CA ASP A 291 33.03 19.67 8.21
C ASP A 291 31.63 20.24 7.86
N GLY A 292 30.63 19.52 8.27
CA GLY A 292 29.37 20.03 8.76
C GLY A 292 28.44 20.75 7.80
N LYS A 293 28.32 20.41 6.50
CA LYS A 293 27.12 20.76 5.72
C LYS A 293 26.60 19.50 5.02
N ILE A 294 25.52 18.97 5.56
CA ILE A 294 24.77 17.88 4.92
C ILE A 294 24.05 18.49 3.71
N LEU A 295 24.60 18.31 2.54
CA LEU A 295 23.84 18.42 1.30
C LEU A 295 22.99 17.14 1.22
N ILE A 296 21.68 17.29 1.32
CA ILE A 296 20.73 16.21 1.05
C ILE A 296 20.79 15.96 -0.46
N GLU A 297 21.69 15.09 -0.90
CA GLU A 297 21.58 14.49 -2.22
C GLU A 297 20.42 13.49 -2.19
N SER A 298 19.35 13.84 -2.87
CA SER A 298 18.30 12.88 -3.21
C SER A 298 18.88 11.87 -4.19
N SER A 299 19.39 10.75 -3.69
CA SER A 299 19.68 9.61 -4.55
C SER A 299 18.36 9.10 -5.12
N LYS A 300 18.14 9.32 -6.39
CA LYS A 300 17.11 8.62 -7.16
C LYS A 300 17.50 7.16 -7.23
N ASP A 301 17.04 6.39 -6.25
CA ASP A 301 17.18 4.95 -6.30
C ASP A 301 16.05 4.40 -7.17
N ASN A 302 16.40 3.95 -8.39
CA ASN A 302 15.46 3.39 -9.36
C ASN A 302 14.95 1.99 -8.99
N THR A 303 15.19 1.51 -7.78
CA THR A 303 14.80 0.16 -7.35
C THR A 303 13.43 0.08 -6.71
N GLY A 304 12.69 1.20 -6.55
CA GLY A 304 11.32 1.20 -6.05
C GLY A 304 11.15 0.81 -4.57
N LEU A 305 12.24 0.58 -3.85
CA LEU A 305 12.25 0.30 -2.42
C LEU A 305 12.66 1.58 -1.68
N GLY A 306 11.67 2.37 -1.28
CA GLY A 306 11.89 3.58 -0.50
C GLY A 306 12.63 3.28 0.80
N LYS A 307 13.83 3.80 0.96
CA LYS A 307 14.47 3.89 2.26
C LYS A 307 13.74 4.98 3.05
N PHE A 308 13.12 4.61 4.16
CA PHE A 308 12.69 5.57 5.16
C PHE A 308 13.92 6.21 5.80
N ASN A 309 14.27 7.41 5.37
CA ASN A 309 15.28 8.19 6.06
C ASN A 309 14.65 8.78 7.33
N THR A 310 15.09 8.28 8.47
CA THR A 310 14.82 8.92 9.76
C THR A 310 15.58 10.26 9.82
N PRO A 311 14.93 11.40 10.10
CA PRO A 311 15.64 12.66 10.26
C PRO A 311 16.53 12.57 11.50
N GLN A 312 17.84 12.72 11.31
CA GLN A 312 18.75 12.93 12.42
C GLN A 312 18.60 14.37 12.90
N ILE A 313 18.13 14.53 14.13
CA ILE A 313 18.10 15.80 14.82
C ILE A 313 19.53 16.06 15.33
N SER A 314 20.21 17.04 14.74
CA SER A 314 21.47 17.58 15.31
C SER A 314 21.17 18.33 16.59
N LYS A 315 22.07 18.16 17.57
CA LYS A 315 22.08 18.92 18.83
C LYS A 315 22.37 20.39 18.59
#